data_d629340f63a99cd3e459e8524221fe06
#
_entry.id   d629340f63a99cd3e459e8524221fe06
#
_cell.length_a   1.000
_cell.length_b   1.000
_cell.length_c   1.000
_cell.angle_alpha   90.00
_cell.angle_beta   90.00
_cell.angle_gamma   90.00
#
_symmetry.space_group_name_H-M   'P 1'
#
loop_
_entity.id
_entity.type
_entity.pdbx_description
1 polymer ?
#
loop_
_entity_poly.entity_id
_entity_poly.type
_entity_poly.pdbx_seq_one_letter_code
_entity_poly.pdbx_strand_id
1 'polypeptide(L)'
;MTVGQPLFRSKSRGFFSVFFVRFSRWFFSGGYAILDMLYCNKKDCVARKAEIMPNRKKKYNLILDSLQKLLESKKLQAISVSEIAQKAGIGKGSIYYYFPSKNAILDALIKRNYEKPLTTAKNLAAQTKIPPFTRMAMIFQACRSSSTEYLKSNKKSGAGASEKALLHQKYMGHLIREFKPVLADIIQQGINAGQIHFERPEVLAEIVLIVLTVKMDNT
;
A
#
# COMPACT_ATOMS: atom_id res chain seq x y z
N MET A 1 25.16 -68.37 9.76
CA MET A 1 24.24 -68.01 10.87
C MET A 1 23.54 -66.75 10.43
N THR A 2 22.51 -66.83 9.62
CA THR A 2 21.06 -66.97 9.82
C THR A 2 20.52 -66.03 10.91
N VAL A 3 19.49 -65.35 10.45
CA VAL A 3 18.29 -64.79 11.08
C VAL A 3 18.23 -63.27 10.89
N GLY A 4 17.25 -62.64 10.26
CA GLY A 4 15.89 -63.00 9.94
C GLY A 4 15.09 -61.71 10.05
N GLN A 5 14.50 -61.23 8.94
CA GLN A 5 13.52 -60.14 9.01
C GLN A 5 12.22 -60.63 9.64
N PRO A 6 11.44 -59.69 10.16
CA PRO A 6 10.03 -59.73 9.80
C PRO A 6 9.47 -58.40 9.30
N LEU A 7 8.71 -58.55 8.25
CA LEU A 7 7.63 -57.73 7.73
C LEU A 7 6.69 -57.22 8.86
N PHE A 8 6.48 -55.90 8.89
CA PHE A 8 5.29 -55.36 9.57
C PHE A 8 4.44 -54.56 8.57
N ARG A 9 3.47 -55.26 8.02
CA ARG A 9 2.37 -54.76 7.23
C ARG A 9 1.29 -54.35 8.22
N SER A 10 1.09 -53.04 8.48
CA SER A 10 -0.06 -52.58 9.26
C SER A 10 -1.02 -51.80 8.36
N LYS A 11 -2.12 -52.47 8.05
CA LYS A 11 -3.38 -51.87 7.63
C LYS A 11 -3.93 -51.04 8.78
N SER A 12 -4.15 -49.76 8.58
CA SER A 12 -5.13 -48.97 9.33
C SER A 12 -5.74 -47.86 8.45
N ARG A 13 -6.50 -48.32 7.45
CA ARG A 13 -7.59 -47.52 6.89
C ARG A 13 -8.83 -47.86 7.74
N GLY A 14 -9.33 -46.88 8.54
CA GLY A 14 -10.64 -47.11 9.12
C GLY A 14 -10.95 -46.51 10.49
N PHE A 15 -10.26 -45.41 10.95
CA PHE A 15 -10.63 -44.83 12.25
C PHE A 15 -10.76 -43.32 12.31
N PHE A 16 -10.66 -42.61 11.17
CA PHE A 16 -10.76 -41.16 11.12
C PHE A 16 -12.09 -40.63 10.58
N SER A 17 -13.03 -41.51 10.25
CA SER A 17 -14.28 -41.10 9.58
C SER A 17 -15.46 -40.83 10.52
N VAL A 18 -15.41 -41.20 11.78
CA VAL A 18 -16.60 -41.15 12.67
C VAL A 18 -16.54 -40.00 13.70
N PHE A 19 -15.38 -39.40 13.92
CA PHE A 19 -15.26 -38.30 14.92
C PHE A 19 -15.54 -36.91 14.35
N PHE A 20 -15.60 -36.75 13.02
CA PHE A 20 -15.72 -35.42 12.37
C PHE A 20 -17.18 -35.01 12.08
N VAL A 21 -18.14 -35.90 12.18
CA VAL A 21 -19.56 -35.60 11.86
C VAL A 21 -20.34 -35.03 13.06
N ARG A 22 -19.77 -35.06 14.28
CA ARG A 22 -20.50 -34.62 15.47
C ARG A 22 -20.12 -33.24 16.00
N PHE A 23 -19.14 -32.57 15.36
CA PHE A 23 -18.69 -31.22 15.75
C PHE A 23 -19.20 -30.09 14.84
N SER A 24 -19.91 -30.42 13.76
CA SER A 24 -20.36 -29.43 12.76
C SER A 24 -21.71 -28.76 13.04
N ARG A 25 -22.28 -28.95 14.25
CA ARG A 25 -23.63 -28.41 14.56
C ARG A 25 -23.63 -27.18 15.50
N TRP A 26 -22.47 -26.64 15.84
CA TRP A 26 -22.38 -25.50 16.80
C TRP A 26 -21.65 -24.24 16.31
N PHE A 27 -21.39 -24.11 15.00
CA PHE A 27 -20.75 -22.91 14.47
C PHE A 27 -21.48 -22.37 13.23
N PHE A 28 -22.77 -22.09 13.40
CA PHE A 28 -23.55 -21.38 12.40
C PHE A 28 -23.70 -19.91 12.81
N SER A 29 -22.66 -19.11 12.62
CA SER A 29 -22.72 -17.71 12.18
C SER A 29 -21.28 -17.20 11.97
N GLY A 30 -20.81 -17.15 10.73
CA GLY A 30 -19.59 -16.42 10.35
C GLY A 30 -18.43 -17.22 9.76
N GLY A 31 -18.55 -18.52 9.50
CA GLY A 31 -17.40 -19.38 9.19
C GLY A 31 -17.31 -19.99 7.79
N TYR A 32 -17.85 -19.36 6.73
CA TYR A 32 -17.77 -19.92 5.37
C TYR A 32 -16.37 -19.93 4.72
N ALA A 33 -15.38 -19.25 5.32
CA ALA A 33 -14.05 -19.11 4.70
C ALA A 33 -13.07 -20.26 5.01
N ILE A 34 -13.28 -21.02 6.06
CA ILE A 34 -12.28 -22.02 6.53
C ILE A 34 -12.61 -23.43 5.98
N LEU A 35 -13.89 -23.77 5.81
CA LEU A 35 -14.29 -25.08 5.26
C LEU A 35 -14.05 -25.19 3.75
N ASP A 36 -14.16 -24.09 3.00
CA ASP A 36 -13.86 -24.05 1.57
C ASP A 36 -12.35 -24.25 1.29
N MET A 37 -11.48 -23.94 2.25
CA MET A 37 -10.03 -24.07 2.09
C MET A 37 -9.54 -25.54 2.25
N LEU A 38 -10.30 -26.39 2.94
CA LEU A 38 -9.94 -27.79 3.20
C LEU A 38 -10.43 -28.77 2.14
N TYR A 39 -11.40 -28.37 1.30
CA TYR A 39 -11.97 -29.22 0.24
C TYR A 39 -11.71 -28.71 -1.18
N CYS A 40 -11.01 -27.60 -1.35
CA CYS A 40 -10.75 -27.03 -2.67
C CYS A 40 -9.60 -27.76 -3.36
N ASN A 41 -9.87 -28.34 -4.54
CA ASN A 41 -8.82 -28.87 -5.40
C ASN A 41 -7.85 -27.73 -5.76
N LYS A 42 -6.53 -28.00 -5.72
CA LYS A 42 -5.48 -26.97 -5.95
C LYS A 42 -5.73 -26.08 -7.18
N LYS A 43 -6.32 -26.63 -8.26
CA LYS A 43 -6.66 -25.88 -9.47
C LYS A 43 -7.80 -24.88 -9.26
N ASP A 44 -8.83 -25.26 -8.49
CA ASP A 44 -9.97 -24.39 -8.20
C ASP A 44 -9.63 -23.29 -7.19
N CYS A 45 -8.72 -23.58 -6.24
CA CYS A 45 -8.19 -22.56 -5.33
C CYS A 45 -7.36 -21.49 -6.05
N VAL A 46 -6.57 -21.85 -7.05
CA VAL A 46 -5.78 -20.92 -7.85
C VAL A 46 -6.69 -20.06 -8.74
N ALA A 47 -7.71 -20.67 -9.38
CA ALA A 47 -8.68 -19.94 -10.19
C ALA A 47 -9.54 -18.97 -9.36
N ARG A 48 -10.07 -19.39 -8.22
CA ARG A 48 -10.80 -18.50 -7.28
C ARG A 48 -9.92 -17.38 -6.73
N LYS A 49 -8.64 -17.66 -6.41
CA LYS A 49 -7.69 -16.64 -5.97
C LYS A 49 -7.39 -15.62 -7.06
N ALA A 50 -7.33 -16.04 -8.32
CA ALA A 50 -7.15 -15.16 -9.49
C ALA A 50 -8.39 -14.27 -9.73
N GLU A 51 -9.61 -14.73 -9.47
CA GLU A 51 -10.85 -13.91 -9.55
C GLU A 51 -11.06 -12.99 -8.35
N ILE A 52 -10.68 -13.41 -7.13
CA ILE A 52 -10.84 -12.62 -5.91
C ILE A 52 -9.88 -11.43 -5.87
N MET A 53 -8.65 -11.57 -6.41
CA MET A 53 -7.63 -10.52 -6.39
C MET A 53 -8.01 -9.26 -7.19
N PRO A 54 -8.51 -9.33 -8.44
CA PRO A 54 -8.95 -8.15 -9.19
C PRO A 54 -10.12 -7.43 -8.52
N ASN A 55 -11.08 -8.17 -7.96
CA ASN A 55 -12.26 -7.61 -7.29
C ASN A 55 -11.85 -6.91 -5.98
N ARG A 56 -10.88 -7.45 -5.24
CA ARG A 56 -10.33 -6.84 -4.02
C ARG A 56 -9.66 -5.50 -4.33
N LYS A 57 -8.79 -5.44 -5.35
CA LYS A 57 -8.13 -4.21 -5.79
C LYS A 57 -9.14 -3.18 -6.30
N LYS A 58 -10.18 -3.62 -7.02
CA LYS A 58 -11.25 -2.76 -7.52
C LYS A 58 -12.02 -2.09 -6.37
N LYS A 59 -12.44 -2.85 -5.34
CA LYS A 59 -13.13 -2.30 -4.17
C LYS A 59 -12.23 -1.37 -3.35
N TYR A 60 -10.96 -1.73 -3.16
CA TYR A 60 -9.97 -0.87 -2.51
C TYR A 60 -9.88 0.51 -3.19
N ASN A 61 -9.69 0.54 -4.51
CA ASN A 61 -9.64 1.78 -5.27
C ASN A 61 -10.95 2.55 -5.22
N LEU A 62 -12.09 1.87 -5.28
CA LEU A 62 -13.42 2.50 -5.20
C LEU A 62 -13.60 3.26 -3.87
N ILE A 63 -13.10 2.73 -2.76
CA ILE A 63 -13.11 3.42 -1.45
C ILE A 63 -12.25 4.69 -1.51
N LEU A 64 -11.04 4.61 -2.08
CA LEU A 64 -10.14 5.76 -2.23
C LEU A 64 -10.75 6.85 -3.12
N ASP A 65 -11.35 6.46 -4.27
CA ASP A 65 -12.01 7.38 -5.19
C ASP A 65 -13.21 8.06 -4.55
N SER A 66 -13.95 7.33 -3.71
CA SER A 66 -15.09 7.86 -2.97
C SER A 66 -14.67 8.90 -1.94
N LEU A 67 -13.60 8.64 -1.18
CA LEU A 67 -13.04 9.65 -0.27
C LEU A 67 -12.54 10.87 -1.03
N GLN A 68 -11.82 10.68 -2.14
CA GLN A 68 -11.31 11.79 -2.96
C GLN A 68 -12.44 12.69 -3.44
N LYS A 69 -13.53 12.12 -3.98
CA LYS A 69 -14.73 12.88 -4.42
C LYS A 69 -15.43 13.60 -3.27
N LEU A 70 -15.48 13.02 -2.09
CA LEU A 70 -16.06 13.68 -0.92
C LEU A 70 -15.20 14.87 -0.44
N LEU A 71 -13.88 14.76 -0.51
CA LEU A 71 -12.94 15.84 -0.17
C LEU A 71 -13.04 17.04 -1.14
N GLU A 72 -13.58 16.86 -2.35
CA GLU A 72 -13.85 17.96 -3.28
C GLU A 72 -14.95 18.91 -2.78
N SER A 73 -15.88 18.42 -1.96
CA SER A 73 -17.06 19.18 -1.51
C SER A 73 -17.16 19.37 0.00
N LYS A 74 -16.47 18.58 0.79
CA LYS A 74 -16.57 18.55 2.26
C LYS A 74 -15.22 18.56 2.93
N LYS A 75 -15.15 19.11 4.16
CA LYS A 75 -13.99 18.97 5.03
C LYS A 75 -13.82 17.53 5.48
N LEU A 76 -12.58 17.07 5.65
CA LEU A 76 -12.26 15.71 6.09
C LEU A 76 -12.95 15.34 7.42
N GLN A 77 -12.99 16.29 8.37
CA GLN A 77 -13.63 16.09 9.67
C GLN A 77 -15.12 15.80 9.53
N ALA A 78 -15.81 16.45 8.59
CA ALA A 78 -17.23 16.28 8.34
C ALA A 78 -17.55 14.98 7.56
N ILE A 79 -16.56 14.31 6.98
CA ILE A 79 -16.76 13.06 6.26
C ILE A 79 -16.75 11.89 7.23
N SER A 80 -17.81 11.10 7.25
CA SER A 80 -17.91 9.85 8.02
C SER A 80 -17.56 8.62 7.15
N VAL A 81 -17.16 7.52 7.83
CA VAL A 81 -16.94 6.24 7.14
C VAL A 81 -18.22 5.73 6.48
N SER A 82 -19.39 6.04 7.05
CA SER A 82 -20.69 5.69 6.48
C SER A 82 -20.96 6.41 5.15
N GLU A 83 -20.59 7.69 5.05
CA GLU A 83 -20.71 8.45 3.79
C GLU A 83 -19.75 7.92 2.72
N ILE A 84 -18.54 7.55 3.11
CA ILE A 84 -17.60 6.90 2.17
C ILE A 84 -18.20 5.59 1.65
N ALA A 85 -18.77 4.77 2.53
CA ALA A 85 -19.42 3.51 2.17
C ALA A 85 -20.61 3.74 1.19
N GLN A 86 -21.47 4.70 1.52
CA GLN A 86 -22.59 5.08 0.68
C GLN A 86 -22.14 5.56 -0.71
N LYS A 87 -21.13 6.44 -0.75
CA LYS A 87 -20.56 6.95 -2.01
C LYS A 87 -19.90 5.85 -2.84
N ALA A 88 -19.30 4.85 -2.19
CA ALA A 88 -18.69 3.69 -2.81
C ALA A 88 -19.70 2.60 -3.21
N GLY A 89 -20.97 2.70 -2.81
CA GLY A 89 -22.00 1.69 -3.05
C GLY A 89 -21.71 0.35 -2.36
N ILE A 90 -21.04 0.37 -1.17
CA ILE A 90 -20.69 -0.82 -0.40
C ILE A 90 -21.15 -0.69 1.06
N GLY A 91 -21.32 -1.81 1.74
CA GLY A 91 -21.66 -1.79 3.17
C GLY A 91 -20.50 -1.24 4.02
N LYS A 92 -20.84 -0.52 5.12
CA LYS A 92 -19.85 0.02 6.08
C LYS A 92 -18.88 -1.03 6.63
N GLY A 93 -19.36 -2.25 6.89
CA GLY A 93 -18.51 -3.37 7.32
C GLY A 93 -17.46 -3.76 6.28
N SER A 94 -17.77 -3.60 4.98
CA SER A 94 -16.80 -3.84 3.91
C SER A 94 -15.66 -2.85 3.94
N ILE A 95 -15.87 -1.60 4.36
CA ILE A 95 -14.77 -0.62 4.49
C ILE A 95 -13.78 -1.07 5.56
N TYR A 96 -14.27 -1.49 6.73
CA TYR A 96 -13.40 -1.91 7.84
C TYR A 96 -12.58 -3.18 7.52
N TYR A 97 -13.02 -3.98 6.55
CA TYR A 97 -12.20 -5.09 6.02
C TYR A 97 -10.93 -4.59 5.30
N TYR A 98 -10.99 -3.42 4.65
CA TYR A 98 -9.84 -2.85 3.92
C TYR A 98 -9.03 -1.85 4.75
N PHE A 99 -9.71 -1.07 5.59
CA PHE A 99 -9.13 0.05 6.31
C PHE A 99 -9.63 0.11 7.75
N PRO A 100 -8.75 0.08 8.75
CA PRO A 100 -9.14 0.09 10.15
C PRO A 100 -9.74 1.43 10.60
N SER A 101 -9.49 2.52 9.86
CA SER A 101 -9.96 3.86 10.22
C SER A 101 -10.06 4.78 8.99
N LYS A 102 -10.76 5.92 9.16
CA LYS A 102 -10.81 7.00 8.15
C LYS A 102 -9.41 7.53 7.83
N ASN A 103 -8.55 7.67 8.83
CA ASN A 103 -7.18 8.10 8.62
C ASN A 103 -6.38 7.11 7.77
N ALA A 104 -6.58 5.80 7.96
CA ALA A 104 -5.94 4.79 7.11
C ALA A 104 -6.38 4.88 5.64
N ILE A 105 -7.65 5.26 5.37
CA ILE A 105 -8.12 5.52 4.01
C ILE A 105 -7.41 6.75 3.43
N LEU A 106 -7.28 7.81 4.22
CA LEU A 106 -6.58 9.03 3.81
C LEU A 106 -5.10 8.77 3.52
N ASP A 107 -4.41 8.05 4.40
CA ASP A 107 -2.99 7.72 4.23
C ASP A 107 -2.78 6.86 2.96
N ALA A 108 -3.69 5.93 2.68
CA ALA A 108 -3.67 5.14 1.45
C ALA A 108 -3.97 5.98 0.20
N LEU A 109 -4.86 6.98 0.29
CA LEU A 109 -5.13 7.92 -0.79
C LEU A 109 -3.90 8.78 -1.09
N ILE A 110 -3.24 9.30 -0.05
CA ILE A 110 -1.98 10.04 -0.16
C ILE A 110 -0.91 9.16 -0.82
N LYS A 111 -0.74 7.92 -0.34
CA LYS A 111 0.22 6.96 -0.91
C LYS A 111 -0.01 6.75 -2.41
N ARG A 112 -1.25 6.59 -2.84
CA ARG A 112 -1.59 6.41 -4.26
C ARG A 112 -1.06 7.55 -5.14
N ASN A 113 -1.06 8.78 -4.62
CA ASN A 113 -0.65 9.96 -5.38
C ASN A 113 0.87 10.04 -5.64
N TYR A 114 1.70 9.47 -4.75
CA TYR A 114 3.16 9.43 -4.95
C TYR A 114 3.70 8.06 -5.40
N GLU A 115 2.84 7.06 -5.60
CA GLU A 115 3.27 5.69 -5.96
C GLU A 115 4.03 5.67 -7.31
N LYS A 116 3.54 6.40 -8.30
CA LYS A 116 4.21 6.51 -9.62
C LYS A 116 5.60 7.18 -9.51
N PRO A 117 5.73 8.40 -8.95
CA PRO A 117 7.04 9.02 -8.79
C PRO A 117 7.97 8.21 -7.89
N LEU A 118 7.49 7.51 -6.87
CA LEU A 118 8.31 6.62 -6.05
C LEU A 118 8.83 5.42 -6.85
N THR A 119 8.00 4.83 -7.69
CA THR A 119 8.43 3.74 -8.59
C THR A 119 9.48 4.24 -9.58
N THR A 120 9.29 5.43 -10.15
CA THR A 120 10.27 6.08 -11.03
C THR A 120 11.59 6.31 -10.28
N ALA A 121 11.54 6.82 -9.04
CA ALA A 121 12.72 7.04 -8.22
C ALA A 121 13.51 5.74 -7.96
N LYS A 122 12.82 4.65 -7.59
CA LYS A 122 13.44 3.35 -7.38
C LYS A 122 14.10 2.80 -8.64
N ASN A 123 13.45 2.97 -9.78
CA ASN A 123 14.02 2.55 -11.08
C ASN A 123 15.27 3.38 -11.44
N LEU A 124 15.25 4.69 -11.16
CA LEU A 124 16.41 5.57 -11.39
C LEU A 124 17.56 5.27 -10.42
N ALA A 125 17.28 4.90 -9.18
CA ALA A 125 18.32 4.50 -8.23
C ALA A 125 19.11 3.27 -8.72
N ALA A 126 18.48 2.35 -9.43
CA ALA A 126 19.12 1.17 -10.01
C ALA A 126 19.95 1.49 -11.28
N GLN A 127 19.79 2.66 -11.90
CA GLN A 127 20.48 3.04 -13.16
C GLN A 127 21.83 3.69 -12.89
N THR A 128 22.81 2.92 -12.46
CA THR A 128 24.15 3.43 -12.06
C THR A 128 24.95 4.08 -13.20
N LYS A 129 24.57 3.84 -14.46
CA LYS A 129 25.19 4.50 -15.63
C LYS A 129 24.85 5.99 -15.74
N ILE A 130 23.73 6.44 -15.14
CA ILE A 130 23.33 7.84 -15.10
C ILE A 130 23.99 8.51 -13.89
N PRO A 131 24.63 9.68 -14.05
CA PRO A 131 25.25 10.40 -12.94
C PRO A 131 24.26 10.66 -11.77
N PRO A 132 24.73 10.59 -10.49
CA PRO A 132 23.85 10.75 -9.33
C PRO A 132 23.02 12.02 -9.34
N PHE A 133 23.61 13.17 -9.68
CA PHE A 133 22.91 14.45 -9.74
C PHE A 133 21.81 14.47 -10.79
N THR A 134 22.07 13.86 -11.96
CA THR A 134 21.05 13.73 -13.03
C THR A 134 19.87 12.90 -12.57
N ARG A 135 20.13 11.74 -11.91
CA ARG A 135 19.07 10.90 -11.36
C ARG A 135 18.24 11.64 -10.31
N MET A 136 18.89 12.37 -9.40
CA MET A 136 18.19 13.19 -8.41
C MET A 136 17.32 14.26 -9.07
N ALA A 137 17.82 14.97 -10.08
CA ALA A 137 17.04 15.96 -10.81
C ALA A 137 15.80 15.36 -11.50
N MET A 138 15.93 14.18 -12.10
CA MET A 138 14.80 13.47 -12.73
C MET A 138 13.75 13.03 -11.69
N ILE A 139 14.18 12.57 -10.52
CA ILE A 139 13.29 12.22 -9.41
C ILE A 139 12.51 13.45 -8.95
N PHE A 140 13.18 14.58 -8.79
CA PHE A 140 12.55 15.84 -8.37
C PHE A 140 11.53 16.33 -9.38
N GLN A 141 11.83 16.22 -10.66
CA GLN A 141 10.88 16.55 -11.71
C GLN A 141 9.62 15.66 -11.63
N ALA A 142 9.79 14.36 -11.41
CA ALA A 142 8.67 13.42 -11.24
C ALA A 142 7.81 13.75 -10.00
N CYS A 143 8.45 14.09 -8.88
CA CYS A 143 7.77 14.51 -7.65
C CYS A 143 7.01 15.83 -7.86
N ARG A 144 7.62 16.82 -8.50
CA ARG A 144 7.00 18.11 -8.78
C ARG A 144 5.75 17.97 -9.65
N SER A 145 5.81 17.16 -10.70
CA SER A 145 4.67 16.91 -11.57
C SER A 145 3.51 16.26 -10.80
N SER A 146 3.80 15.29 -9.93
CA SER A 146 2.80 14.62 -9.11
C SER A 146 2.19 15.54 -8.04
N SER A 147 2.99 16.38 -7.39
CA SER A 147 2.50 17.39 -6.42
C SER A 147 1.60 18.43 -7.09
N THR A 148 1.96 18.89 -8.27
CA THR A 148 1.14 19.84 -9.03
C THR A 148 -0.21 19.24 -9.40
N GLU A 149 -0.25 17.97 -9.80
CA GLU A 149 -1.48 17.24 -10.08
C GLU A 149 -2.36 17.08 -8.81
N TYR A 150 -1.74 16.72 -7.68
CA TYR A 150 -2.42 16.61 -6.39
C TYR A 150 -3.00 17.96 -5.93
N LEU A 151 -2.24 19.04 -6.02
CA LEU A 151 -2.70 20.38 -5.65
C LEU A 151 -3.82 20.89 -6.56
N LYS A 152 -3.75 20.62 -7.88
CA LYS A 152 -4.82 20.96 -8.82
C LYS A 152 -6.12 20.22 -8.50
N SER A 153 -6.06 18.94 -8.17
CA SER A 153 -7.24 18.16 -7.79
C SER A 153 -7.88 18.67 -6.48
N ASN A 154 -7.08 19.19 -5.56
CA ASN A 154 -7.53 19.73 -4.29
C ASN A 154 -7.92 21.22 -4.32
N LYS A 155 -7.56 21.99 -5.37
CA LYS A 155 -7.99 23.42 -5.51
C LYS A 155 -9.50 23.58 -5.54
N LYS A 156 -10.24 22.60 -6.06
CA LYS A 156 -11.71 22.60 -6.11
C LYS A 156 -12.36 22.15 -4.79
N SER A 157 -11.57 21.71 -3.79
CA SER A 157 -12.14 21.21 -2.55
C SER A 157 -12.73 22.35 -1.71
N GLY A 158 -13.92 22.13 -1.14
CA GLY A 158 -14.57 23.03 -0.16
C GLY A 158 -13.83 23.08 1.20
N ALA A 159 -12.65 22.44 1.32
CA ALA A 159 -11.83 22.45 2.50
C ALA A 159 -11.25 23.85 2.76
N GLY A 160 -11.29 24.30 4.02
CA GLY A 160 -10.67 25.55 4.45
C GLY A 160 -9.14 25.53 4.30
N ALA A 161 -8.51 26.72 4.31
CA ALA A 161 -7.06 26.84 4.17
C ALA A 161 -6.27 25.99 5.17
N SER A 162 -6.70 25.96 6.43
CA SER A 162 -6.08 25.16 7.51
C SER A 162 -6.12 23.64 7.21
N GLU A 163 -7.21 23.16 6.64
CA GLU A 163 -7.35 21.73 6.32
C GLU A 163 -6.51 21.34 5.10
N LYS A 164 -6.45 22.21 4.11
CA LYS A 164 -5.54 22.04 2.96
C LYS A 164 -4.09 21.97 3.40
N ALA A 165 -3.68 22.86 4.32
CA ALA A 165 -2.34 22.85 4.91
C ALA A 165 -2.05 21.55 5.67
N LEU A 166 -3.00 21.02 6.45
CA LEU A 166 -2.84 19.75 7.16
C LEU A 166 -2.69 18.57 6.19
N LEU A 167 -3.52 18.51 5.15
CA LEU A 167 -3.44 17.46 4.13
C LEU A 167 -2.12 17.53 3.38
N HIS A 168 -1.68 18.75 3.07
CA HIS A 168 -0.40 18.99 2.41
C HIS A 168 0.78 18.57 3.29
N GLN A 169 0.77 18.95 4.57
CA GLN A 169 1.79 18.54 5.55
C GLN A 169 1.88 17.01 5.66
N LYS A 170 0.74 16.32 5.72
CA LYS A 170 0.71 14.84 5.72
C LYS A 170 1.32 14.27 4.43
N TYR A 171 0.96 14.82 3.27
CA TYR A 171 1.52 14.41 1.99
C TYR A 171 3.05 14.56 1.96
N MET A 172 3.56 15.70 2.39
CA MET A 172 5.01 15.96 2.43
C MET A 172 5.74 15.05 3.41
N GLY A 173 5.17 14.81 4.60
CA GLY A 173 5.73 13.86 5.57
C GLY A 173 5.83 12.43 5.03
N HIS A 174 4.82 11.97 4.31
CA HIS A 174 4.85 10.67 3.64
C HIS A 174 5.90 10.63 2.52
N LEU A 175 5.97 11.69 1.70
CA LEU A 175 6.91 11.80 0.60
C LEU A 175 8.35 11.74 1.11
N ILE A 176 8.70 12.55 2.11
CA ILE A 176 10.05 12.55 2.70
C ILE A 176 10.40 11.15 3.22
N ARG A 177 9.52 10.52 3.99
CA ARG A 177 9.78 9.20 4.57
C ARG A 177 10.06 8.13 3.51
N GLU A 178 9.30 8.12 2.41
CA GLU A 178 9.40 7.08 1.38
C GLU A 178 10.53 7.33 0.39
N PHE A 179 10.88 8.60 0.12
CA PHE A 179 11.94 8.94 -0.84
C PHE A 179 13.32 9.03 -0.20
N LYS A 180 13.41 9.30 1.12
CA LYS A 180 14.69 9.40 1.84
C LYS A 180 15.62 8.21 1.59
N PRO A 181 15.20 6.94 1.78
CA PRO A 181 16.08 5.80 1.55
C PRO A 181 16.53 5.69 0.09
N VAL A 182 15.67 6.02 -0.87
CA VAL A 182 15.99 5.97 -2.31
C VAL A 182 17.03 7.02 -2.67
N LEU A 183 16.90 8.25 -2.14
CA LEU A 183 17.88 9.30 -2.35
C LEU A 183 19.20 9.00 -1.65
N ALA A 184 19.16 8.49 -0.41
CA ALA A 184 20.35 8.11 0.33
C ALA A 184 21.19 7.07 -0.42
N ASP A 185 20.53 6.09 -1.07
CA ASP A 185 21.19 5.10 -1.92
C ASP A 185 21.90 5.75 -3.12
N ILE A 186 21.24 6.67 -3.84
CA ILE A 186 21.87 7.42 -4.95
C ILE A 186 23.05 8.28 -4.47
N ILE A 187 22.90 8.95 -3.33
CA ILE A 187 23.95 9.76 -2.73
C ILE A 187 25.14 8.87 -2.33
N GLN A 188 24.89 7.72 -1.70
CA GLN A 188 25.94 6.76 -1.33
C GLN A 188 26.71 6.26 -2.56
N GLN A 189 26.00 5.97 -3.66
CA GLN A 189 26.66 5.62 -4.93
C GLN A 189 27.54 6.75 -5.46
N GLY A 190 27.10 8.02 -5.32
CA GLY A 190 27.88 9.19 -5.68
C GLY A 190 29.12 9.40 -4.80
N ILE A 191 29.02 9.11 -3.50
CA ILE A 191 30.14 9.12 -2.56
C ILE A 191 31.17 8.05 -2.94
N ASN A 192 30.72 6.83 -3.19
CA ASN A 192 31.57 5.72 -3.59
C ASN A 192 32.30 5.97 -4.92
N ALA A 193 31.68 6.77 -5.81
CA ALA A 193 32.26 7.19 -7.09
C ALA A 193 33.12 8.46 -6.99
N GLY A 194 33.32 9.03 -5.79
CA GLY A 194 34.09 10.27 -5.58
C GLY A 194 33.44 11.53 -6.13
N GLN A 195 32.16 11.49 -6.48
CA GLN A 195 31.40 12.62 -7.04
C GLN A 195 30.69 13.47 -5.98
N ILE A 196 30.48 12.90 -4.81
CA ILE A 196 29.83 13.53 -3.65
C ILE A 196 30.75 13.36 -2.45
N HIS A 197 31.01 14.46 -1.73
CA HIS A 197 31.83 14.46 -0.51
C HIS A 197 30.93 14.83 0.66
N PHE A 198 30.39 13.81 1.34
CA PHE A 198 29.53 13.95 2.51
C PHE A 198 29.54 12.66 3.33
N GLU A 199 29.62 12.76 4.66
CA GLU A 199 29.79 11.59 5.52
C GLU A 199 28.50 10.81 5.78
N ARG A 200 27.35 11.48 5.73
CA ARG A 200 26.06 10.93 6.19
C ARG A 200 24.98 11.06 5.09
N PRO A 201 24.91 10.11 4.15
CA PRO A 201 24.02 10.19 2.99
C PRO A 201 22.53 10.30 3.35
N GLU A 202 22.07 9.68 4.46
CA GLU A 202 20.69 9.76 4.91
C GLU A 202 20.32 11.16 5.38
N VAL A 203 21.26 11.85 6.04
CA VAL A 203 21.05 13.25 6.49
C VAL A 203 21.02 14.18 5.29
N LEU A 204 21.94 13.99 4.34
CA LEU A 204 21.93 14.79 3.11
C LEU A 204 20.65 14.58 2.31
N ALA A 205 20.18 13.33 2.19
CA ALA A 205 18.92 13.01 1.53
C ALA A 205 17.73 13.72 2.18
N GLU A 206 17.68 13.76 3.50
CA GLU A 206 16.62 14.42 4.26
C GLU A 206 16.65 15.96 4.05
N ILE A 207 17.83 16.56 4.17
CA ILE A 207 18.01 18.02 3.93
C ILE A 207 17.54 18.38 2.51
N VAL A 208 17.98 17.62 1.52
CA VAL A 208 17.61 17.84 0.13
C VAL A 208 16.09 17.73 -0.07
N LEU A 209 15.45 16.72 0.52
CA LEU A 209 14.00 16.57 0.44
C LEU A 209 13.25 17.71 1.12
N ILE A 210 13.67 18.15 2.30
CA ILE A 210 13.07 19.29 3.01
C ILE A 210 13.17 20.56 2.17
N VAL A 211 14.35 20.88 1.64
CA VAL A 211 14.55 22.07 0.80
C VAL A 211 13.66 22.04 -0.44
N LEU A 212 13.50 20.86 -1.04
CA LEU A 212 12.66 20.70 -2.22
C LEU A 212 11.17 20.83 -1.91
N THR A 213 10.71 20.26 -0.79
CA THR A 213 9.30 20.39 -0.38
C THR A 213 8.95 21.87 -0.15
N VAL A 214 9.80 22.63 0.53
CA VAL A 214 9.62 24.09 0.72
C VAL A 214 9.58 24.86 -0.62
N LYS A 215 10.45 24.49 -1.56
CA LYS A 215 10.45 25.12 -2.90
C LYS A 215 9.23 24.74 -3.74
N MET A 216 8.67 23.54 -3.54
CA MET A 216 7.44 23.10 -4.23
C MET A 216 6.20 23.87 -3.76
N ASP A 217 6.21 24.35 -2.51
CA ASP A 217 5.10 25.10 -1.92
C ASP A 217 5.03 26.56 -2.42
N ASN A 218 6.17 27.12 -2.80
CA ASN A 218 6.31 28.52 -3.19
C ASN A 218 6.18 28.77 -4.70
N THR A 219 5.74 27.79 -5.48
CA THR A 219 5.53 27.89 -6.94
C THR A 219 4.08 27.61 -7.32
#